data_ec9e33b6a78ba87e2673f77ae8b1c41a
#
_entry.id   ec9e33b6a78ba87e2673f77ae8b1c41a
#
_cell.length_a   1.000
_cell.length_b   1.000
_cell.length_c   1.000
_cell.angle_alpha   90.00
_cell.angle_beta   90.00
_cell.angle_gamma   90.00
#
_symmetry.space_group_name_H-M   'P 1'
#
loop_
_entity.id
_entity.type
_entity.pdbx_description
1 polymer ?
#
loop_
_entity_poly.entity_id
_entity_poly.type
_entity_poly.pdbx_seq_one_letter_code
_entity_poly.pdbx_strand_id
1 'polypeptide(L)'
;DLGDIAQELAVFLQAQSRKIDLIMSHILASEQPEDNALYCDSYGGGGVKLTSSEVYSLGQTFRTKLFLQHEASAVYCYTEVVAIDKLESEQYQYTLLFIAIRDSDQELVVRASLHAQTRQLKKRQQQQSDKPSDEHENKPD
;
A
#
# COMPACT_ATOMS: atom_id res chain seq x y z
N ASP A 1 -24.70 15.54 -11.97
CA ASP A 1 -25.38 15.30 -10.72
C ASP A 1 -24.58 14.35 -9.84
N LEU A 2 -24.32 14.79 -8.64
CA LEU A 2 -23.50 13.99 -7.72
C LEU A 2 -24.12 12.65 -7.39
N GLY A 3 -25.43 12.58 -7.35
CA GLY A 3 -26.12 11.32 -7.08
C GLY A 3 -25.89 10.30 -8.16
N ASP A 4 -25.88 10.74 -9.40
CA ASP A 4 -25.67 9.85 -10.52
C ASP A 4 -24.23 9.35 -10.56
N ILE A 5 -23.28 10.22 -10.27
CA ILE A 5 -21.88 9.84 -10.24
C ILE A 5 -21.61 8.81 -9.14
N ALA A 6 -22.18 9.03 -7.96
CA ALA A 6 -22.00 8.10 -6.86
C ALA A 6 -22.63 6.75 -7.17
N GLN A 7 -23.78 6.76 -7.85
CA GLN A 7 -24.46 5.54 -8.21
C GLN A 7 -23.72 4.79 -9.30
N GLU A 8 -23.19 5.50 -10.28
CA GLU A 8 -22.37 4.88 -11.32
C GLU A 8 -21.12 4.25 -10.73
N LEU A 9 -20.49 4.93 -9.77
CA LEU A 9 -19.31 4.39 -9.13
C LEU A 9 -19.65 3.12 -8.34
N ALA A 10 -20.78 3.12 -7.63
CA ALA A 10 -21.19 1.94 -6.88
C ALA A 10 -21.47 0.76 -7.80
N VAL A 11 -22.17 1.00 -8.91
CA VAL A 11 -22.44 -0.05 -9.87
C VAL A 11 -21.14 -0.56 -10.49
N PHE A 12 -20.24 0.35 -10.84
CA PHE A 12 -18.96 -0.01 -11.42
C PHE A 12 -18.14 -0.88 -10.45
N LEU A 13 -18.10 -0.50 -9.17
CA LEU A 13 -17.38 -1.27 -8.16
C LEU A 13 -18.00 -2.65 -7.98
N GLN A 14 -19.32 -2.76 -8.01
CA GLN A 14 -19.99 -4.03 -7.89
C GLN A 14 -19.79 -4.92 -9.11
N ALA A 15 -19.82 -4.32 -10.30
CA ALA A 15 -19.71 -5.08 -11.54
C ALA A 15 -18.34 -5.68 -11.72
N GLN A 16 -17.32 -5.04 -11.16
CA GLN A 16 -15.97 -5.52 -11.29
C GLN A 16 -15.59 -6.52 -10.20
N SER A 17 -16.53 -7.09 -9.57
CA SER A 17 -16.32 -7.88 -8.39
C SER A 17 -15.32 -8.98 -8.54
N ARG A 18 -14.50 -9.11 -7.68
CA ARG A 18 -13.73 -10.11 -7.30
C ARG A 18 -12.50 -10.23 -7.82
N LYS A 19 -11.67 -9.31 -7.78
CA LYS A 19 -10.30 -9.39 -8.13
C LYS A 19 -9.50 -9.55 -6.86
N ILE A 20 -8.82 -8.54 -6.43
CA ILE A 20 -7.98 -8.62 -5.25
C ILE A 20 -8.25 -7.44 -4.35
N ASP A 21 -8.38 -7.70 -3.07
CA ASP A 21 -8.42 -6.66 -2.06
C ASP A 21 -7.02 -6.54 -1.48
N LEU A 22 -6.42 -5.37 -1.61
CA LEU A 22 -5.12 -5.08 -1.03
C LEU A 22 -5.32 -4.41 0.31
N ILE A 23 -4.73 -4.97 1.33
CA ILE A 23 -4.85 -4.43 2.67
C ILE A 23 -3.50 -3.93 3.12
N MET A 24 -3.42 -2.63 3.41
CA MET A 24 -2.20 -1.99 3.85
C MET A 24 -2.11 -1.88 5.35
N SER A 25 -3.12 -2.27 6.06
CA SER A 25 -3.24 -2.02 7.48
C SER A 25 -3.38 -3.27 8.28
N HIS A 26 -2.67 -3.35 9.37
CA HIS A 26 -2.82 -4.44 10.29
C HIS A 26 -3.91 -4.23 11.33
N ILE A 27 -4.40 -3.02 11.47
CA ILE A 27 -5.42 -2.76 12.45
C ILE A 27 -6.69 -3.48 12.12
N LEU A 28 -7.06 -3.45 10.87
CA LEU A 28 -8.26 -4.12 10.46
C LEU A 28 -8.06 -5.61 10.40
N ALA A 29 -6.84 -6.05 10.51
CA ALA A 29 -6.56 -7.46 10.55
C ALA A 29 -6.93 -8.10 11.86
N SER A 30 -7.21 -7.33 12.89
CA SER A 30 -7.79 -7.92 14.09
C SER A 30 -9.19 -8.43 13.80
N GLU A 31 -9.79 -7.92 12.71
CA GLU A 31 -11.02 -8.48 12.23
C GLU A 31 -10.56 -9.33 11.07
N GLN A 32 -10.61 -10.48 11.02
CA GLN A 32 -10.28 -11.43 10.00
C GLN A 32 -9.91 -10.85 8.64
N PRO A 33 -8.67 -10.92 8.23
CA PRO A 33 -8.30 -10.49 6.88
C PRO A 33 -9.03 -11.36 5.86
N GLU A 34 -9.44 -10.76 4.77
CA GLU A 34 -10.02 -11.52 3.70
C GLU A 34 -8.94 -12.41 3.08
N ASP A 35 -9.36 -13.52 2.50
CA ASP A 35 -8.41 -14.51 1.98
C ASP A 35 -7.50 -13.95 0.91
N ASN A 36 -7.90 -12.88 0.24
CA ASN A 36 -7.12 -12.29 -0.83
C ASN A 36 -6.35 -11.06 -0.40
N ALA A 37 -6.20 -10.87 0.90
CA ALA A 37 -5.53 -9.68 1.42
C ALA A 37 -4.02 -9.82 1.30
N LEU A 38 -3.37 -8.74 0.87
CA LEU A 38 -1.93 -8.68 0.73
C LEU A 38 -1.43 -7.43 1.43
N TYR A 39 -0.17 -7.47 1.85
CA TYR A 39 0.44 -6.30 2.47
C TYR A 39 1.33 -5.60 1.44
N CYS A 40 1.30 -4.28 1.48
CA CYS A 40 2.13 -3.48 0.58
C CYS A 40 3.53 -3.32 1.11
N ASP A 41 4.50 -3.36 0.23
CA ASP A 41 5.88 -3.01 0.57
C ASP A 41 6.02 -1.50 0.67
N SER A 42 5.37 -0.78 -0.23
CA SER A 42 5.40 0.68 -0.22
C SER A 42 4.19 1.21 -0.98
N TYR A 43 3.87 2.47 -0.78
CA TYR A 43 2.77 3.10 -1.47
C TYR A 43 2.95 4.61 -1.51
N GLY A 44 2.27 5.24 -2.45
CA GLY A 44 2.28 6.69 -2.63
C GLY A 44 1.09 7.12 -3.45
N GLY A 45 1.09 8.37 -3.92
CA GLY A 45 -0.04 8.92 -4.66
C GLY A 45 -0.25 8.28 -6.02
N GLY A 46 0.75 7.62 -6.58
CA GLY A 46 0.63 7.00 -7.91
C GLY A 46 0.26 5.54 -7.88
N GLY A 47 0.46 4.86 -6.77
CA GLY A 47 0.20 3.43 -6.72
C GLY A 47 0.84 2.74 -5.54
N VAL A 48 0.94 1.43 -5.64
CA VAL A 48 1.47 0.59 -4.57
C VAL A 48 2.45 -0.43 -5.13
N LYS A 49 3.36 -0.88 -4.29
CA LYS A 49 4.22 -2.03 -4.58
C LYS A 49 3.95 -3.11 -3.57
N LEU A 50 3.85 -4.33 -4.05
CA LEU A 50 3.62 -5.46 -3.15
C LEU A 50 4.40 -6.68 -3.64
N THR A 51 4.63 -7.60 -2.73
CA THR A 51 5.30 -8.85 -3.02
C THR A 51 4.33 -10.00 -2.82
N SER A 52 4.31 -10.91 -3.77
CA SER A 52 3.41 -12.05 -3.71
C SER A 52 4.02 -13.22 -4.46
N SER A 53 3.65 -14.43 -4.06
CA SER A 53 4.03 -15.63 -4.79
C SER A 53 3.06 -15.94 -5.92
N GLU A 54 1.92 -15.25 -5.98
CA GLU A 54 0.98 -15.47 -7.06
C GLU A 54 1.46 -14.80 -8.33
N VAL A 55 1.07 -15.35 -9.46
CA VAL A 55 1.52 -14.85 -10.75
C VAL A 55 0.45 -13.97 -11.38
N TYR A 56 0.79 -12.72 -11.59
CA TYR A 56 -0.09 -11.79 -12.30
C TYR A 56 0.61 -11.34 -13.57
N SER A 57 -0.15 -10.81 -14.50
CA SER A 57 0.38 -10.39 -15.79
C SER A 57 0.48 -8.88 -15.90
N LEU A 58 1.43 -8.40 -16.69
CA LEU A 58 1.49 -6.98 -17.01
C LEU A 58 0.19 -6.55 -17.67
N GLY A 59 -0.32 -5.40 -17.27
CA GLY A 59 -1.57 -4.88 -17.80
C GLY A 59 -2.80 -5.43 -17.11
N GLN A 60 -2.65 -6.38 -16.21
CA GLN A 60 -3.78 -6.91 -15.48
C GLN A 60 -4.32 -5.86 -14.53
N THR A 61 -5.65 -5.72 -14.48
CA THR A 61 -6.29 -4.72 -13.64
C THR A 61 -7.02 -5.38 -12.49
N PHE A 62 -7.07 -4.66 -11.37
CA PHE A 62 -7.74 -5.16 -10.18
C PHE A 62 -8.65 -4.11 -9.59
N ARG A 63 -9.79 -4.54 -9.09
CA ARG A 63 -10.57 -3.75 -8.16
C ARG A 63 -9.87 -3.86 -6.81
N THR A 64 -9.45 -2.74 -6.28
CA THR A 64 -8.53 -2.71 -5.15
C THR A 64 -9.14 -1.98 -3.98
N LYS A 65 -8.97 -2.55 -2.80
CA LYS A 65 -9.38 -1.93 -1.55
C LYS A 65 -8.14 -1.77 -0.71
N LEU A 66 -7.78 -0.53 -0.43
CA LEU A 66 -6.61 -0.21 0.37
C LEU A 66 -7.04 0.15 1.77
N PHE A 67 -6.46 -0.52 2.75
CA PHE A 67 -6.67 -0.15 4.14
C PHE A 67 -5.49 0.68 4.61
N LEU A 68 -5.77 1.91 4.98
CA LEU A 68 -4.76 2.83 5.49
C LEU A 68 -4.81 2.79 7.01
N GLN A 69 -3.87 2.05 7.56
CA GLN A 69 -3.89 1.69 8.98
C GLN A 69 -4.00 2.88 9.92
N HIS A 70 -3.12 3.84 9.76
CA HIS A 70 -3.05 4.95 10.69
C HIS A 70 -4.14 6.00 10.44
N GLU A 71 -4.75 5.94 9.27
CA GLU A 71 -5.85 6.84 8.94
C GLU A 71 -7.20 6.20 9.24
N ALA A 72 -7.20 4.92 9.62
CA ALA A 72 -8.41 4.15 9.89
C ALA A 72 -9.43 4.29 8.76
N SER A 73 -8.93 4.24 7.53
CA SER A 73 -9.76 4.47 6.34
C SER A 73 -9.49 3.43 5.29
N ALA A 74 -10.47 3.20 4.46
CA ALA A 74 -10.35 2.32 3.30
C ALA A 74 -10.59 3.13 2.04
N VAL A 75 -9.78 2.89 1.03
CA VAL A 75 -9.88 3.55 -0.27
C VAL A 75 -10.19 2.49 -1.31
N TYR A 76 -11.19 2.75 -2.13
CA TYR A 76 -11.54 1.86 -3.23
C TYR A 76 -11.06 2.47 -4.53
N CYS A 77 -10.36 1.67 -5.32
CA CYS A 77 -9.80 2.17 -6.57
C CYS A 77 -9.58 1.00 -7.52
N TYR A 78 -9.10 1.32 -8.72
CA TYR A 78 -8.68 0.32 -9.67
C TYR A 78 -7.21 0.49 -9.90
N THR A 79 -6.51 -0.63 -10.01
CA THR A 79 -5.06 -0.62 -10.22
C THR A 79 -4.71 -1.49 -11.41
N GLU A 80 -3.55 -1.23 -11.98
CA GLU A 80 -3.04 -1.98 -13.11
C GLU A 80 -1.59 -2.36 -12.85
N VAL A 81 -1.23 -3.59 -13.16
CA VAL A 81 0.14 -4.05 -13.03
C VAL A 81 0.98 -3.45 -14.14
N VAL A 82 1.96 -2.62 -13.77
CA VAL A 82 2.80 -1.94 -14.75
C VAL A 82 4.24 -2.42 -14.71
N ALA A 83 4.65 -3.12 -13.66
CA ALA A 83 6.00 -3.68 -13.58
C ALA A 83 5.97 -4.93 -12.72
N ILE A 84 6.81 -5.89 -13.09
CA ILE A 84 6.97 -7.14 -12.36
C ILE A 84 8.45 -7.41 -12.22
N ASP A 85 8.90 -7.55 -10.97
CA ASP A 85 10.28 -7.89 -10.69
C ASP A 85 10.33 -9.23 -9.98
N LYS A 86 11.05 -10.18 -10.56
CA LYS A 86 11.17 -11.48 -9.94
C LYS A 86 12.19 -11.42 -8.81
N LEU A 87 11.79 -11.86 -7.65
CA LEU A 87 12.64 -11.92 -6.48
C LEU A 87 13.12 -13.36 -6.27
N GLU A 88 13.92 -13.56 -5.24
CA GLU A 88 14.33 -14.90 -4.87
C GLU A 88 13.15 -15.64 -4.24
N SER A 89 13.26 -16.96 -4.16
CA SER A 89 12.24 -17.80 -3.51
C SER A 89 10.90 -17.80 -4.23
N GLU A 90 10.93 -17.64 -5.54
CA GLU A 90 9.72 -17.69 -6.37
C GLU A 90 8.68 -16.64 -5.97
N GLN A 91 9.15 -15.49 -5.54
CA GLN A 91 8.27 -14.37 -5.25
C GLN A 91 8.49 -13.29 -6.28
N TYR A 92 7.47 -12.47 -6.45
CA TYR A 92 7.50 -11.37 -7.41
C TYR A 92 7.10 -10.09 -6.71
N GLN A 93 7.77 -9.02 -7.05
CA GLN A 93 7.35 -7.70 -6.62
C GLN A 93 6.58 -7.03 -7.75
N TYR A 94 5.38 -6.63 -7.48
CA TYR A 94 4.50 -6.02 -8.46
C TYR A 94 4.36 -4.53 -8.16
N THR A 95 4.43 -3.73 -9.22
CA THR A 95 4.10 -2.32 -9.15
C THR A 95 2.74 -2.12 -9.77
N LEU A 96 1.83 -1.58 -8.99
CA LEU A 96 0.45 -1.35 -9.40
C LEU A 96 0.19 0.15 -9.41
N LEU A 97 -0.23 0.68 -10.55
CA LEU A 97 -0.60 2.08 -10.64
C LEU A 97 -2.10 2.25 -10.44
N PHE A 98 -2.48 3.32 -9.80
CA PHE A 98 -3.89 3.68 -9.71
C PHE A 98 -4.34 4.16 -11.09
N ILE A 99 -5.32 3.48 -11.66
CA ILE A 99 -5.88 3.89 -12.96
C ILE A 99 -7.24 4.53 -12.80
N ALA A 100 -7.90 4.34 -11.68
CA ALA A 100 -9.15 4.99 -11.37
C ALA A 100 -9.25 5.13 -9.86
N ILE A 101 -9.11 6.36 -9.37
CA ILE A 101 -9.19 6.66 -7.96
C ILE A 101 -9.78 8.06 -7.83
N ARG A 102 -10.61 8.25 -6.82
CA ARG A 102 -11.21 9.57 -6.58
C ARG A 102 -10.15 10.52 -6.05
N ASP A 103 -10.26 11.78 -6.44
CA ASP A 103 -9.27 12.78 -6.04
C ASP A 103 -9.13 12.87 -4.51
N SER A 104 -10.23 12.83 -3.80
CA SER A 104 -10.19 12.89 -2.35
C SER A 104 -9.50 11.68 -1.75
N ASP A 105 -9.67 10.53 -2.36
CA ASP A 105 -9.02 9.31 -1.90
C ASP A 105 -7.53 9.33 -2.23
N GLN A 106 -7.17 9.87 -3.39
CA GLN A 106 -5.77 10.00 -3.75
C GLN A 106 -5.04 10.95 -2.80
N GLU A 107 -5.69 12.03 -2.42
CA GLU A 107 -5.12 12.95 -1.42
C GLU A 107 -4.92 12.25 -0.08
N LEU A 108 -5.87 11.40 0.30
CA LEU A 108 -5.76 10.64 1.53
C LEU A 108 -4.56 9.69 1.47
N VAL A 109 -4.36 9.01 0.34
CA VAL A 109 -3.23 8.10 0.17
C VAL A 109 -1.91 8.88 0.24
N VAL A 110 -1.84 10.05 -0.41
CA VAL A 110 -0.63 10.88 -0.35
C VAL A 110 -0.34 11.28 1.09
N ARG A 111 -1.34 11.75 1.80
CA ARG A 111 -1.17 12.17 3.19
C ARG A 111 -0.72 11.00 4.08
N ALA A 112 -1.34 9.84 3.87
CA ALA A 112 -0.97 8.65 4.62
C ALA A 112 0.47 8.24 4.34
N SER A 113 0.92 8.33 3.08
CA SER A 113 2.28 7.96 2.73
C SER A 113 3.30 8.93 3.34
N LEU A 114 2.97 10.20 3.41
CA LEU A 114 3.84 11.18 4.05
C LEU A 114 3.94 10.93 5.55
N HIS A 115 2.83 10.60 6.19
CA HIS A 115 2.84 10.23 7.61
C HIS A 115 3.67 8.98 7.85
N ALA A 116 3.58 8.02 6.96
CA ALA A 116 4.36 6.80 7.07
C ALA A 116 5.86 7.09 6.96
N GLN A 117 6.25 7.97 6.04
CA GLN A 117 7.65 8.37 5.90
C GLN A 117 8.15 9.08 7.15
N THR A 118 7.33 9.96 7.70
CA THR A 118 7.70 10.66 8.92
C THR A 118 7.90 9.70 10.07
N ARG A 119 7.04 8.71 10.21
CA ARG A 119 7.18 7.69 11.25
C ARG A 119 8.47 6.90 11.08
N GLN A 120 8.82 6.55 9.85
CA GLN A 120 10.06 5.85 9.59
C GLN A 120 11.29 6.68 9.94
N LEU A 121 11.26 7.95 9.62
CA LEU A 121 12.36 8.84 9.95
C LEU A 121 12.51 8.99 11.46
N LYS A 122 11.42 9.11 12.18
CA LYS A 122 11.47 9.19 13.64
C LYS A 122 12.02 7.91 14.24
N LYS A 123 11.64 6.77 13.71
CA LYS A 123 12.18 5.50 14.18
C LYS A 123 13.68 5.42 13.94
N ARG A 124 14.14 5.86 12.79
CA ARG A 124 15.56 5.84 12.50
C ARG A 124 16.34 6.76 13.43
N GLN A 125 15.78 7.93 13.70
CA GLN A 125 16.42 8.85 14.63
C GLN A 125 16.49 8.29 16.03
N GLN A 126 15.45 7.64 16.50
CA GLN A 126 15.46 7.01 17.79
C GLN A 126 16.46 5.87 17.86
N GLN A 127 16.55 5.08 16.82
CA GLN A 127 17.53 4.01 16.77
C GLN A 127 18.95 4.54 16.78
N GLN A 128 19.19 5.66 16.11
CA GLN A 128 20.51 6.26 16.11
C GLN A 128 20.86 6.86 17.48
N SER A 129 19.90 7.45 18.15
CA SER A 129 20.17 8.02 19.46
C SER A 129 20.31 6.95 20.53
N ASP A 130 19.70 5.78 20.32
CA ASP A 130 19.82 4.70 21.26
C ASP A 130 21.05 3.83 21.00
N LYS A 131 21.77 4.06 19.93
CA LYS A 131 23.01 3.33 19.71
C LYS A 131 24.05 3.80 20.66
N PRO A 132 24.69 2.90 21.38
CA PRO A 132 25.78 3.30 22.25
C PRO A 132 26.90 3.86 21.39
N SER A 133 27.47 4.93 21.83
CA SER A 133 28.55 5.51 21.09
C SER A 133 29.82 4.77 21.41
N ASP A 134 29.93 3.60 20.85
CA ASP A 134 31.11 2.82 21.05
C ASP A 134 32.27 3.33 20.26
N GLU A 135 32.00 4.28 19.42
CA GLU A 135 33.04 4.68 18.54
C GLU A 135 34.12 5.52 19.14
N HIS A 136 33.90 6.02 20.31
CA HIS A 136 34.89 6.89 20.89
C HIS A 136 35.86 6.22 21.75
N GLU A 137 35.74 4.91 21.88
CA GLU A 137 36.53 4.31 22.74
C GLU A 137 37.75 3.81 22.29
N ASN A 138 38.05 3.79 21.14
CA ASN A 138 39.21 3.23 20.68
C ASN A 138 40.09 4.20 20.09
N LYS A 139 40.68 5.02 20.88
CA LYS A 139 41.79 5.69 20.45
C LYS A 139 42.93 5.14 21.10
N PRO A 140 43.71 4.34 20.49
CA PRO A 140 44.92 3.90 21.06
C PRO A 140 45.88 5.06 21.09
N ASP A 141 46.50 5.24 22.11
CA ASP A 141 47.52 6.25 22.19
C ASP A 141 48.81 5.77 21.66
#